data_a2aaa4f55a38270a6440fff56b5fe950
#
_entry.id   a2aaa4f55a38270a6440fff56b5fe950
#
_cell.length_a   1.000
_cell.length_b   1.000
_cell.length_c   1.000
_cell.angle_alpha   90.00
_cell.angle_beta   90.00
_cell.angle_gamma   90.00
#
_symmetry.space_group_name_H-M   'P 1'
#
loop_
_entity.id
_entity.type
_entity.pdbx_description
1 polymer ?
#
loop_
_entity_poly.entity_id
_entity_poly.type
_entity_poly.pdbx_seq_one_letter_code
_entity_poly.pdbx_strand_id
1 'polypeptide(L)'
;MEMNVGDFLHRLDLRGQALKGTNLGGAELRGANLRGTDLRETNLSNAILRYADLIEADLTGANLSGADLAESFLNLANLTRADLTGAVLREATLVGTELTGANLKQASLIKANLVGANLHEANLTRANLSGADLRGSQLSGAILDKAVYNNRTIFPDDIDPGAMGAFLLAPNASLPGLNLAMVDLTEADLKGADLRRTNLYKAILFGAKLDRANLAGANLSGADLREASLNATILEKAVYSNKTLFSEGIDPALGGAYLIAPNVSLQGVNLTGADLNGSDLSGANLSASNLTSVNLKNVDLSRASLKKAYLKGANLEGTDLRGADLSGAILHQVNLSSADLRGVDLTRADLSGANLRDADLRETDFTGATLLFANLSGADLRGVDLTKANLSGAKLNEADLRKADLMRVNLEGADLTEADLSDAHLFRVNLRGANLKGTNLKGASLKGVFLTDAYLSETDLTDLHLSPSFFELPLESEW
;
A
#
# COMPACT_ATOMS: atom_id res chain seq x y z
N MET A 1 27.69 -1.95 -45.17
CA MET A 1 28.49 -1.18 -44.22
C MET A 1 27.72 -1.18 -42.91
N GLU A 2 27.93 -2.20 -42.13
CA GLU A 2 27.37 -2.29 -40.77
C GLU A 2 28.13 -1.34 -39.88
N MET A 3 27.52 -0.21 -39.52
CA MET A 3 28.08 0.69 -38.53
C MET A 3 28.01 0.02 -37.18
N ASN A 4 29.17 -0.24 -36.61
CA ASN A 4 29.36 -0.79 -35.26
C ASN A 4 28.77 0.19 -34.24
N VAL A 5 27.85 -0.28 -33.38
CA VAL A 5 27.18 0.51 -32.34
C VAL A 5 28.16 1.13 -31.34
N GLY A 6 29.47 0.75 -31.40
CA GLY A 6 30.54 1.27 -30.58
C GLY A 6 31.06 2.68 -30.90
N ASP A 7 30.75 3.22 -32.10
CA ASP A 7 31.37 4.48 -32.57
C ASP A 7 30.56 5.76 -32.26
N PHE A 8 29.37 5.64 -31.60
CA PHE A 8 28.54 6.79 -31.24
C PHE A 8 28.76 7.35 -29.83
N LEU A 9 29.74 6.85 -29.08
CA LEU A 9 30.10 7.37 -27.77
C LEU A 9 31.07 8.54 -27.88
N HIS A 10 30.68 9.64 -28.49
CA HIS A 10 31.32 10.91 -28.12
C HIS A 10 30.91 11.18 -26.68
N ARG A 11 31.82 10.80 -25.72
CA ARG A 11 31.67 11.10 -24.30
C ARG A 11 31.48 12.62 -24.18
N LEU A 12 30.28 13.03 -23.79
CA LEU A 12 30.02 14.43 -23.48
C LEU A 12 30.99 14.84 -22.36
N ASP A 13 31.90 15.75 -22.64
CA ASP A 13 32.84 16.24 -21.63
C ASP A 13 32.27 17.47 -20.93
N LEU A 14 31.87 17.26 -19.67
CA LEU A 14 31.26 18.26 -18.82
C LEU A 14 32.19 18.72 -17.68
N ARG A 15 33.46 18.33 -17.70
CA ARG A 15 34.42 18.73 -16.66
C ARG A 15 34.52 20.25 -16.57
N GLY A 16 34.50 20.73 -15.32
CA GLY A 16 34.60 22.16 -15.03
C GLY A 16 33.41 23.01 -15.44
N GLN A 17 32.31 22.40 -15.89
CA GLN A 17 31.05 23.12 -16.14
C GLN A 17 30.39 23.54 -14.82
N ALA A 18 29.72 24.68 -14.81
CA ALA A 18 28.98 25.17 -13.66
C ALA A 18 27.57 24.52 -13.65
N LEU A 19 27.45 23.29 -13.12
CA LEU A 19 26.22 22.52 -13.12
C LEU A 19 25.50 22.56 -11.78
N LYS A 20 26.02 23.21 -10.78
CA LYS A 20 25.37 23.33 -9.47
C LYS A 20 23.93 23.85 -9.57
N GLY A 21 23.01 23.14 -8.96
CA GLY A 21 21.58 23.49 -8.92
C GLY A 21 20.86 23.45 -10.27
N THR A 22 21.50 22.92 -11.34
CA THR A 22 20.88 22.81 -12.65
C THR A 22 19.83 21.68 -12.68
N ASN A 23 18.89 21.76 -13.63
CA ASN A 23 17.91 20.69 -13.85
C ASN A 23 18.37 19.81 -15.02
N LEU A 24 18.85 18.61 -14.71
CA LEU A 24 19.25 17.55 -15.64
C LEU A 24 18.37 16.30 -15.47
N GLY A 25 17.13 16.46 -14.96
CA GLY A 25 16.17 15.38 -14.79
C GLY A 25 15.85 14.68 -16.12
N GLY A 26 16.02 13.35 -16.16
CA GLY A 26 15.82 12.54 -17.38
C GLY A 26 16.87 12.73 -18.46
N ALA A 27 17.99 13.45 -18.20
CA ALA A 27 19.02 13.69 -19.20
C ALA A 27 19.75 12.41 -19.62
N GLU A 28 20.08 12.29 -20.91
CA GLU A 28 20.94 11.24 -21.47
C GLU A 28 22.40 11.61 -21.26
N LEU A 29 23.01 11.09 -20.20
CA LEU A 29 24.41 11.34 -19.81
C LEU A 29 25.25 10.05 -19.82
N ARG A 30 24.86 9.06 -20.63
CA ARG A 30 25.58 7.79 -20.77
C ARG A 30 27.03 8.02 -21.18
N GLY A 31 27.97 7.51 -20.37
CA GLY A 31 29.40 7.63 -20.60
C GLY A 31 29.93 9.08 -20.54
N ALA A 32 29.13 10.03 -20.04
CA ALA A 32 29.57 11.42 -19.88
C ALA A 32 30.76 11.49 -18.93
N ASN A 33 31.68 12.41 -19.22
CA ASN A 33 32.81 12.75 -18.35
C ASN A 33 32.39 13.91 -17.43
N LEU A 34 32.10 13.59 -16.18
CA LEU A 34 31.69 14.51 -15.12
C LEU A 34 32.72 14.53 -13.98
N ARG A 35 33.95 14.09 -14.25
CA ARG A 35 34.99 13.96 -13.26
C ARG A 35 35.30 15.32 -12.59
N GLY A 36 35.26 15.35 -11.24
CA GLY A 36 35.51 16.55 -10.45
C GLY A 36 34.57 17.71 -10.69
N THR A 37 33.40 17.45 -11.29
CA THR A 37 32.39 18.47 -11.57
C THR A 37 31.61 18.84 -10.32
N ASP A 38 31.27 20.12 -10.15
CA ASP A 38 30.36 20.60 -9.12
C ASP A 38 28.90 20.36 -9.55
N LEU A 39 28.28 19.31 -9.00
CA LEU A 39 26.90 18.88 -9.22
C LEU A 39 26.05 19.06 -7.96
N ARG A 40 26.46 19.90 -7.01
CA ARG A 40 25.73 20.13 -5.78
C ARG A 40 24.34 20.62 -6.06
N GLU A 41 23.35 20.03 -5.35
CA GLU A 41 21.94 20.43 -5.46
C GLU A 41 21.35 20.26 -6.88
N THR A 42 22.04 19.59 -7.80
CA THR A 42 21.57 19.32 -9.17
C THR A 42 20.42 18.33 -9.16
N ASN A 43 19.40 18.58 -9.97
CA ASN A 43 18.37 17.58 -10.24
C ASN A 43 18.81 16.64 -11.36
N LEU A 44 19.14 15.40 -11.02
CA LEU A 44 19.48 14.29 -11.91
C LEU A 44 18.44 13.16 -11.83
N SER A 45 17.22 13.46 -11.37
CA SER A 45 16.18 12.45 -11.23
C SER A 45 15.88 11.76 -12.57
N ASN A 46 15.85 10.41 -12.54
CA ASN A 46 15.65 9.56 -13.73
C ASN A 46 16.67 9.79 -14.88
N ALA A 47 17.81 10.47 -14.63
CA ALA A 47 18.85 10.63 -15.64
C ALA A 47 19.53 9.31 -15.96
N ILE A 48 20.03 9.15 -17.20
CA ILE A 48 20.73 7.95 -17.67
C ILE A 48 22.24 8.22 -17.61
N LEU A 49 22.87 7.76 -16.53
CA LEU A 49 24.30 7.97 -16.20
C LEU A 49 25.12 6.68 -16.33
N ARG A 50 24.66 5.69 -17.08
CA ARG A 50 25.40 4.43 -17.26
C ARG A 50 26.77 4.71 -17.84
N TYR A 51 27.81 4.05 -17.27
CA TYR A 51 29.22 4.23 -17.67
C TYR A 51 29.76 5.66 -17.50
N ALA A 52 29.04 6.58 -16.86
CA ALA A 52 29.49 7.93 -16.62
C ALA A 52 30.72 7.97 -15.67
N ASP A 53 31.68 8.85 -15.93
CA ASP A 53 32.79 9.12 -15.04
C ASP A 53 32.45 10.29 -14.11
N LEU A 54 32.11 9.95 -12.87
CA LEU A 54 31.79 10.87 -11.78
C LEU A 54 32.86 10.85 -10.68
N ILE A 55 34.09 10.37 -11.01
CA ILE A 55 35.17 10.29 -10.04
C ILE A 55 35.45 11.69 -9.48
N GLU A 56 35.55 11.80 -8.14
CA GLU A 56 35.81 13.07 -7.43
C GLU A 56 34.72 14.16 -7.66
N ALA A 57 33.56 13.85 -8.27
CA ALA A 57 32.49 14.81 -8.45
C ALA A 57 31.83 15.16 -7.10
N ASP A 58 31.38 16.40 -6.93
CA ASP A 58 30.62 16.84 -5.77
C ASP A 58 29.14 16.85 -6.08
N LEU A 59 28.40 15.83 -5.57
CA LEU A 59 26.96 15.61 -5.71
C LEU A 59 26.23 15.90 -4.38
N THR A 60 26.82 16.70 -3.49
CA THR A 60 26.21 17.00 -2.18
C THR A 60 24.79 17.53 -2.35
N GLY A 61 23.83 16.87 -1.75
CA GLY A 61 22.41 17.24 -1.81
C GLY A 61 21.76 17.13 -3.19
N ALA A 62 22.41 16.48 -4.17
CA ALA A 62 21.82 16.26 -5.50
C ALA A 62 20.64 15.27 -5.43
N ASN A 63 19.67 15.45 -6.32
CA ASN A 63 18.57 14.52 -6.52
C ASN A 63 18.88 13.54 -7.65
N LEU A 64 19.23 12.31 -7.32
CA LEU A 64 19.47 11.19 -8.23
C LEU A 64 18.36 10.14 -8.16
N SER A 65 17.17 10.50 -7.67
CA SER A 65 16.07 9.56 -7.52
C SER A 65 15.70 8.89 -8.85
N GLY A 66 15.67 7.55 -8.88
CA GLY A 66 15.40 6.77 -10.09
C GLY A 66 16.49 6.85 -11.18
N ALA A 67 17.61 7.50 -10.95
CA ALA A 67 18.69 7.60 -11.95
C ALA A 67 19.31 6.23 -12.25
N ASP A 68 19.71 6.00 -13.50
CA ASP A 68 20.44 4.80 -13.93
C ASP A 68 21.94 5.09 -13.95
N LEU A 69 22.63 4.69 -12.88
CA LEU A 69 24.07 4.78 -12.64
C LEU A 69 24.77 3.42 -12.83
N ALA A 70 24.14 2.46 -13.51
CA ALA A 70 24.76 1.16 -13.69
C ALA A 70 26.13 1.28 -14.35
N GLU A 71 27.11 0.52 -13.79
CA GLU A 71 28.49 0.47 -14.29
C GLU A 71 29.20 1.85 -14.35
N SER A 72 28.72 2.85 -13.60
CA SER A 72 29.36 4.18 -13.50
C SER A 72 30.50 4.19 -12.51
N PHE A 73 31.36 5.23 -12.61
CA PHE A 73 32.55 5.42 -11.78
C PHE A 73 32.31 6.59 -10.83
N LEU A 74 32.14 6.31 -9.53
CA LEU A 74 31.88 7.29 -8.47
C LEU A 74 32.98 7.30 -7.39
N ASN A 75 34.17 6.75 -7.70
CA ASN A 75 35.22 6.67 -6.70
C ASN A 75 35.57 8.07 -6.17
N LEU A 76 35.69 8.20 -4.84
CA LEU A 76 35.98 9.45 -4.14
C LEU A 76 34.97 10.59 -4.40
N ALA A 77 33.83 10.33 -5.01
CA ALA A 77 32.78 11.31 -5.18
C ALA A 77 32.12 11.65 -3.83
N ASN A 78 31.58 12.85 -3.72
CA ASN A 78 30.83 13.29 -2.54
C ASN A 78 29.35 13.30 -2.82
N LEU A 79 28.61 12.33 -2.23
CA LEU A 79 27.16 12.18 -2.29
C LEU A 79 26.49 12.45 -0.92
N THR A 80 27.16 13.26 -0.08
CA THR A 80 26.60 13.61 1.24
C THR A 80 25.19 14.16 1.09
N ARG A 81 24.22 13.55 1.79
CA ARG A 81 22.79 13.91 1.75
C ARG A 81 22.14 13.89 0.37
N ALA A 82 22.74 13.24 -0.62
CA ALA A 82 22.10 13.05 -1.93
C ALA A 82 20.90 12.11 -1.82
N ASP A 83 19.88 12.34 -2.67
CA ASP A 83 18.73 11.43 -2.80
C ASP A 83 18.94 10.46 -3.96
N LEU A 84 19.23 9.20 -3.63
CA LEU A 84 19.39 8.08 -4.56
C LEU A 84 18.21 7.10 -4.46
N THR A 85 17.04 7.56 -4.03
CA THR A 85 15.85 6.70 -3.90
C THR A 85 15.54 5.99 -5.21
N GLY A 86 15.56 4.64 -5.19
CA GLY A 86 15.28 3.83 -6.38
C GLY A 86 16.34 3.92 -7.49
N ALA A 87 17.50 4.53 -7.24
CA ALA A 87 18.59 4.60 -8.22
C ALA A 87 19.17 3.21 -8.53
N VAL A 88 19.63 3.00 -9.76
CA VAL A 88 20.27 1.76 -10.21
C VAL A 88 21.79 1.97 -10.22
N LEU A 89 22.48 1.37 -9.25
CA LEU A 89 23.94 1.40 -9.07
C LEU A 89 24.57 0.02 -9.29
N ARG A 90 23.91 -0.82 -10.09
CA ARG A 90 24.42 -2.18 -10.39
C ARG A 90 25.83 -2.08 -10.99
N GLU A 91 26.77 -2.85 -10.39
CA GLU A 91 28.16 -2.92 -10.83
C GLU A 91 28.90 -1.56 -10.87
N ALA A 92 28.34 -0.52 -10.24
CA ALA A 92 29.00 0.78 -10.11
C ALA A 92 30.20 0.69 -9.14
N THR A 93 31.22 1.56 -9.34
CA THR A 93 32.36 1.67 -8.43
C THR A 93 32.21 2.91 -7.55
N LEU A 94 32.15 2.68 -6.23
CA LEU A 94 31.94 3.70 -5.19
C LEU A 94 33.10 3.64 -4.15
N VAL A 95 34.32 3.32 -4.58
CA VAL A 95 35.45 3.17 -3.65
C VAL A 95 35.78 4.49 -2.99
N GLY A 96 35.74 4.52 -1.65
CA GLY A 96 36.03 5.72 -0.88
C GLY A 96 34.99 6.85 -1.05
N THR A 97 33.82 6.57 -1.56
CA THR A 97 32.76 7.55 -1.78
C THR A 97 32.15 8.02 -0.47
N GLU A 98 31.91 9.34 -0.33
CA GLU A 98 31.16 9.92 0.79
C GLU A 98 29.65 9.82 0.56
N LEU A 99 28.98 9.01 1.36
CA LEU A 99 27.53 8.77 1.32
C LEU A 99 26.86 9.14 2.65
N THR A 100 27.50 9.97 3.47
CA THR A 100 27.01 10.38 4.79
C THR A 100 25.59 10.97 4.68
N GLY A 101 24.63 10.35 5.37
CA GLY A 101 23.22 10.76 5.37
C GLY A 101 22.53 10.66 3.99
N ALA A 102 23.13 9.98 3.01
CA ALA A 102 22.51 9.76 1.70
C ALA A 102 21.27 8.87 1.80
N ASN A 103 20.26 9.14 0.98
CA ASN A 103 19.04 8.36 0.90
C ASN A 103 19.13 7.33 -0.24
N LEU A 104 19.47 6.09 0.08
CA LEU A 104 19.59 4.95 -0.83
C LEU A 104 18.38 4.01 -0.76
N LYS A 105 17.23 4.51 -0.28
CA LYS A 105 16.02 3.72 -0.15
C LYS A 105 15.63 3.09 -1.48
N GLN A 106 15.41 1.75 -1.48
CA GLN A 106 15.06 0.99 -2.69
C GLN A 106 16.11 1.04 -3.82
N ALA A 107 17.32 1.53 -3.57
CA ALA A 107 18.37 1.52 -4.58
C ALA A 107 18.86 0.10 -4.89
N SER A 108 19.25 -0.14 -6.14
CA SER A 108 19.90 -1.39 -6.57
C SER A 108 21.40 -1.22 -6.55
N LEU A 109 22.07 -1.84 -5.59
CA LEU A 109 23.53 -1.87 -5.40
C LEU A 109 24.11 -3.26 -5.75
N ILE A 110 23.43 -4.01 -6.62
CA ILE A 110 23.83 -5.37 -6.99
C ILE A 110 25.25 -5.33 -7.56
N LYS A 111 26.16 -6.13 -6.93
CA LYS A 111 27.58 -6.23 -7.32
C LYS A 111 28.33 -4.86 -7.31
N ALA A 112 27.81 -3.83 -6.66
CA ALA A 112 28.49 -2.54 -6.52
C ALA A 112 29.75 -2.68 -5.64
N ASN A 113 30.79 -1.91 -5.95
CA ASN A 113 32.00 -1.86 -5.15
C ASN A 113 31.99 -0.62 -4.24
N LEU A 114 31.74 -0.84 -2.95
CA LEU A 114 31.65 0.18 -1.89
C LEU A 114 32.86 0.12 -0.92
N VAL A 115 33.97 -0.46 -1.35
CA VAL A 115 35.14 -0.61 -0.47
C VAL A 115 35.57 0.75 0.08
N GLY A 116 35.66 0.85 1.40
CA GLY A 116 36.03 2.08 2.11
C GLY A 116 35.04 3.24 2.00
N ALA A 117 33.85 3.03 1.45
CA ALA A 117 32.83 4.08 1.38
C ALA A 117 32.33 4.49 2.79
N ASN A 118 32.00 5.76 2.95
CA ASN A 118 31.42 6.29 4.17
C ASN A 118 29.87 6.31 4.05
N LEU A 119 29.20 5.36 4.69
CA LEU A 119 27.74 5.21 4.74
C LEU A 119 27.15 5.64 6.11
N HIS A 120 27.87 6.50 6.86
CA HIS A 120 27.38 6.99 8.14
C HIS A 120 26.00 7.62 8.00
N GLU A 121 25.02 7.17 8.83
CA GLU A 121 23.62 7.64 8.78
C GLU A 121 22.91 7.46 7.42
N ALA A 122 23.47 6.72 6.47
CA ALA A 122 22.81 6.47 5.18
C ALA A 122 21.55 5.61 5.34
N ASN A 123 20.52 5.92 4.55
CA ASN A 123 19.27 5.16 4.54
C ASN A 123 19.26 4.14 3.40
N LEU A 124 19.51 2.87 3.72
CA LEU A 124 19.47 1.73 2.80
C LEU A 124 18.20 0.90 2.92
N THR A 125 17.12 1.47 3.47
CA THR A 125 15.84 0.76 3.60
C THR A 125 15.40 0.14 2.28
N ARG A 126 15.18 -1.19 2.25
CA ARG A 126 14.81 -1.95 1.04
C ARG A 126 15.81 -1.87 -0.11
N ALA A 127 17.04 -1.46 0.10
CA ALA A 127 18.07 -1.52 -0.94
C ALA A 127 18.47 -2.98 -1.23
N ASN A 128 18.93 -3.26 -2.46
CA ASN A 128 19.52 -4.55 -2.80
C ASN A 128 21.04 -4.46 -2.84
N LEU A 129 21.68 -5.14 -1.89
CA LEU A 129 23.14 -5.23 -1.72
C LEU A 129 23.69 -6.57 -2.23
N SER A 130 22.94 -7.36 -3.01
CA SER A 130 23.36 -8.70 -3.44
C SER A 130 24.71 -8.65 -4.20
N GLY A 131 25.71 -9.31 -3.63
CA GLY A 131 27.07 -9.36 -4.20
C GLY A 131 27.85 -8.05 -4.10
N ALA A 132 27.38 -7.05 -3.38
CA ALA A 132 28.11 -5.81 -3.13
C ALA A 132 29.32 -6.07 -2.23
N ASP A 133 30.39 -5.30 -2.45
CA ASP A 133 31.61 -5.32 -1.63
C ASP A 133 31.65 -4.06 -0.74
N LEU A 134 31.38 -4.24 0.56
CA LEU A 134 31.41 -3.16 1.55
C LEU A 134 32.61 -3.26 2.50
N ARG A 135 33.69 -3.97 2.14
CA ARG A 135 34.88 -4.09 3.00
C ARG A 135 35.43 -2.72 3.40
N GLY A 136 35.65 -2.54 4.69
CA GLY A 136 36.16 -1.29 5.23
C GLY A 136 35.25 -0.09 5.11
N SER A 137 34.00 -0.26 4.68
CA SER A 137 33.02 0.83 4.68
C SER A 137 32.54 1.15 6.11
N GLN A 138 32.09 2.38 6.34
CA GLN A 138 31.58 2.84 7.62
C GLN A 138 30.05 2.86 7.61
N LEU A 139 29.41 2.00 8.40
CA LEU A 139 27.95 1.81 8.46
C LEU A 139 27.34 2.31 9.79
N SER A 140 28.07 3.09 10.59
CA SER A 140 27.54 3.59 11.86
C SER A 140 26.29 4.46 11.64
N GLY A 141 25.19 4.14 12.32
CA GLY A 141 23.93 4.84 12.15
C GLY A 141 23.19 4.56 10.83
N ALA A 142 23.75 3.73 9.94
CA ALA A 142 23.07 3.35 8.70
C ALA A 142 21.80 2.51 8.97
N ILE A 143 20.78 2.70 8.15
CA ILE A 143 19.48 1.98 8.26
C ILE A 143 19.39 0.94 7.16
N LEU A 144 19.40 -0.36 7.53
CA LEU A 144 19.27 -1.49 6.60
C LEU A 144 17.90 -2.17 6.69
N ASP A 145 16.88 -1.53 7.28
CA ASP A 145 15.55 -2.13 7.44
C ASP A 145 15.03 -2.67 6.11
N LYS A 146 14.76 -3.99 6.06
CA LYS A 146 14.29 -4.69 4.85
C LYS A 146 15.21 -4.59 3.63
N ALA A 147 16.47 -4.17 3.79
CA ALA A 147 17.46 -4.34 2.73
C ALA A 147 17.68 -5.83 2.46
N VAL A 148 18.10 -6.16 1.24
CA VAL A 148 18.40 -7.55 0.87
C VAL A 148 19.85 -7.73 0.48
N TYR A 149 20.43 -8.88 0.82
CA TYR A 149 21.80 -9.24 0.48
C TYR A 149 21.91 -10.75 0.20
N ASN A 150 23.02 -11.23 -0.34
CA ASN A 150 23.23 -12.65 -0.57
C ASN A 150 24.60 -13.12 -0.05
N ASN A 151 24.89 -14.42 -0.19
CA ASN A 151 26.14 -15.04 0.26
C ASN A 151 27.42 -14.49 -0.44
N ARG A 152 27.27 -13.65 -1.46
CA ARG A 152 28.40 -12.98 -2.15
C ARG A 152 28.60 -11.55 -1.67
N THR A 153 27.68 -11.01 -0.86
CA THR A 153 27.81 -9.69 -0.27
C THR A 153 28.86 -9.74 0.84
N ILE A 154 29.78 -8.81 0.81
CA ILE A 154 30.87 -8.74 1.81
C ILE A 154 30.65 -7.49 2.64
N PHE A 155 30.26 -7.66 3.90
CA PHE A 155 30.16 -6.59 4.89
C PHE A 155 31.50 -6.43 5.65
N PRO A 156 31.73 -5.29 6.34
CA PRO A 156 32.78 -5.20 7.35
C PRO A 156 32.62 -6.25 8.44
N ASP A 157 33.71 -6.69 9.05
CA ASP A 157 33.73 -7.81 10.03
C ASP A 157 32.89 -7.52 11.30
N ASP A 158 32.70 -6.26 11.64
CA ASP A 158 31.95 -5.77 12.83
C ASP A 158 30.44 -5.60 12.56
N ILE A 159 29.97 -5.85 11.34
CA ILE A 159 28.59 -5.64 10.93
C ILE A 159 27.82 -6.96 10.84
N ASP A 160 26.73 -7.07 11.61
CA ASP A 160 25.69 -8.08 11.41
C ASP A 160 24.49 -7.46 10.67
N PRO A 161 24.37 -7.69 9.35
CA PRO A 161 23.30 -7.11 8.56
C PRO A 161 21.91 -7.61 8.99
N GLY A 162 21.82 -8.82 9.51
CA GLY A 162 20.56 -9.39 10.04
C GLY A 162 20.08 -8.63 11.28
N ALA A 163 20.97 -8.32 12.21
CA ALA A 163 20.65 -7.49 13.38
C ALA A 163 20.22 -6.06 13.00
N MET A 164 20.65 -5.56 11.84
CA MET A 164 20.25 -4.26 11.28
C MET A 164 18.95 -4.33 10.45
N GLY A 165 18.26 -5.47 10.42
CA GLY A 165 16.98 -5.67 9.74
C GLY A 165 17.07 -6.05 8.26
N ALA A 166 18.24 -6.40 7.74
CA ALA A 166 18.42 -6.89 6.39
C ALA A 166 18.10 -8.38 6.24
N PHE A 167 17.71 -8.82 5.04
CA PHE A 167 17.31 -10.19 4.74
C PHE A 167 18.31 -10.88 3.80
N LEU A 168 18.72 -12.09 4.17
CA LEU A 168 19.57 -12.92 3.34
C LEU A 168 18.77 -13.58 2.22
N LEU A 169 19.12 -13.29 0.96
CA LEU A 169 18.62 -13.99 -0.24
C LEU A 169 19.54 -15.17 -0.53
N ALA A 170 19.08 -16.37 -0.23
CA ALA A 170 19.86 -17.60 -0.44
C ALA A 170 18.95 -18.78 -0.78
N PRO A 171 19.47 -19.86 -1.35
CA PRO A 171 18.73 -21.10 -1.47
C PRO A 171 18.19 -21.57 -0.11
N ASN A 172 16.92 -21.98 -0.10
CA ASN A 172 16.18 -22.39 1.10
C ASN A 172 16.00 -21.31 2.19
N ALA A 173 16.20 -20.01 1.86
CA ALA A 173 15.92 -18.93 2.78
C ALA A 173 14.45 -18.92 3.22
N SER A 174 14.20 -18.56 4.49
CA SER A 174 12.83 -18.41 5.02
C SER A 174 12.46 -16.92 5.05
N LEU A 175 11.61 -16.52 4.10
CA LEU A 175 11.23 -15.13 3.85
C LEU A 175 9.69 -14.93 3.80
N PRO A 176 8.87 -15.69 4.59
CA PRO A 176 7.43 -15.64 4.44
C PRO A 176 6.85 -14.30 4.92
N GLY A 177 5.87 -13.80 4.16
CA GLY A 177 5.14 -12.57 4.49
C GLY A 177 5.94 -11.27 4.36
N LEU A 178 7.17 -11.32 3.83
CA LEU A 178 7.97 -10.12 3.65
C LEU A 178 7.39 -9.20 2.57
N ASN A 179 7.56 -7.89 2.77
CA ASN A 179 7.27 -6.90 1.75
C ASN A 179 8.53 -6.60 0.92
N LEU A 180 8.64 -7.28 -0.21
CA LEU A 180 9.69 -7.13 -1.23
C LEU A 180 9.16 -6.39 -2.48
N ALA A 181 8.08 -5.61 -2.34
CA ALA A 181 7.51 -4.84 -3.43
C ALA A 181 8.53 -3.88 -4.03
N MET A 182 8.61 -3.86 -5.36
CA MET A 182 9.52 -3.01 -6.14
C MET A 182 11.02 -3.24 -5.86
N VAL A 183 11.40 -4.35 -5.20
CA VAL A 183 12.79 -4.71 -4.96
C VAL A 183 13.38 -5.32 -6.23
N ASP A 184 14.59 -4.94 -6.58
CA ASP A 184 15.36 -5.61 -7.65
C ASP A 184 15.93 -6.92 -7.11
N LEU A 185 15.41 -8.05 -7.58
CA LEU A 185 15.82 -9.41 -7.27
C LEU A 185 16.42 -10.11 -8.50
N THR A 186 16.96 -9.34 -9.45
CA THR A 186 17.53 -9.86 -10.67
C THR A 186 18.62 -10.90 -10.36
N GLU A 187 18.54 -12.04 -11.04
CA GLU A 187 19.48 -13.19 -10.88
C GLU A 187 19.57 -13.75 -9.45
N ALA A 188 18.68 -13.38 -8.54
CA ALA A 188 18.67 -13.87 -7.16
C ALA A 188 18.56 -15.41 -7.13
N ASP A 189 19.40 -16.08 -6.35
CA ASP A 189 19.30 -17.53 -6.13
C ASP A 189 18.41 -17.80 -4.92
N LEU A 190 17.13 -18.08 -5.20
CA LEU A 190 16.06 -18.33 -4.24
C LEU A 190 15.51 -19.78 -4.37
N LYS A 191 16.33 -20.72 -4.86
CA LYS A 191 15.95 -22.11 -4.99
C LYS A 191 15.48 -22.69 -3.67
N GLY A 192 14.28 -23.28 -3.65
CA GLY A 192 13.70 -23.88 -2.45
C GLY A 192 13.34 -22.86 -1.36
N ALA A 193 13.44 -21.55 -1.61
CA ALA A 193 13.11 -20.54 -0.61
C ALA A 193 11.63 -20.55 -0.23
N ASP A 194 11.33 -20.27 1.02
CA ASP A 194 9.98 -20.04 1.52
C ASP A 194 9.61 -18.55 1.34
N LEU A 195 8.85 -18.28 0.30
CA LEU A 195 8.33 -16.96 -0.07
C LEU A 195 6.81 -16.89 0.08
N ARG A 196 6.24 -17.71 0.95
CA ARG A 196 4.78 -17.72 1.18
C ARG A 196 4.28 -16.36 1.61
N ARG A 197 3.19 -15.88 0.98
CA ARG A 197 2.53 -14.61 1.29
C ARG A 197 3.46 -13.39 1.21
N THR A 198 4.59 -13.49 0.50
CA THR A 198 5.44 -12.32 0.25
C THR A 198 4.76 -11.35 -0.71
N ASN A 199 4.95 -10.07 -0.46
CA ASN A 199 4.57 -9.04 -1.42
C ASN A 199 5.72 -8.80 -2.39
N LEU A 200 5.58 -9.29 -3.61
CA LEU A 200 6.51 -9.11 -4.74
C LEU A 200 5.89 -8.18 -5.82
N TYR A 201 4.94 -7.33 -5.43
CA TYR A 201 4.30 -6.37 -6.33
C TYR A 201 5.35 -5.53 -7.07
N LYS A 202 5.35 -5.61 -8.42
CA LYS A 202 6.33 -4.93 -9.28
C LYS A 202 7.80 -5.24 -8.94
N ALA A 203 8.12 -6.33 -8.27
CA ALA A 203 9.49 -6.75 -8.06
C ALA A 203 10.14 -7.17 -9.39
N ILE A 204 11.44 -6.93 -9.54
CA ILE A 204 12.21 -7.37 -10.70
C ILE A 204 12.86 -8.71 -10.36
N LEU A 205 12.35 -9.81 -10.91
CA LEU A 205 12.83 -11.17 -10.71
C LEU A 205 13.47 -11.72 -12.00
N PHE A 206 13.93 -10.85 -12.89
CA PHE A 206 14.53 -11.23 -14.17
C PHE A 206 15.71 -12.19 -13.93
N GLY A 207 15.68 -13.36 -14.57
CA GLY A 207 16.72 -14.38 -14.42
C GLY A 207 16.84 -14.99 -13.02
N ALA A 208 15.91 -14.72 -12.09
CA ALA A 208 15.94 -15.30 -10.75
C ALA A 208 15.76 -16.81 -10.77
N LYS A 209 16.43 -17.53 -9.86
CA LYS A 209 16.31 -18.98 -9.70
C LYS A 209 15.30 -19.28 -8.59
N LEU A 210 14.09 -19.65 -8.97
CA LEU A 210 12.97 -19.96 -8.08
C LEU A 210 12.60 -21.46 -8.06
N ASP A 211 13.44 -22.31 -8.64
CA ASP A 211 13.18 -23.76 -8.67
C ASP A 211 12.86 -24.28 -7.26
N ARG A 212 11.74 -24.99 -7.11
CA ARG A 212 11.23 -25.54 -5.83
C ARG A 212 10.92 -24.47 -4.76
N ALA A 213 10.95 -23.18 -5.08
CA ALA A 213 10.54 -22.14 -4.14
C ALA A 213 9.03 -22.24 -3.84
N ASN A 214 8.65 -21.85 -2.64
CA ASN A 214 7.24 -21.82 -2.23
C ASN A 214 6.73 -20.37 -2.24
N LEU A 215 5.98 -20.01 -3.29
CA LEU A 215 5.33 -18.72 -3.49
C LEU A 215 3.83 -18.77 -3.15
N ALA A 216 3.38 -19.77 -2.38
CA ALA A 216 1.96 -19.89 -2.07
C ALA A 216 1.39 -18.60 -1.42
N GLY A 217 0.36 -18.04 -2.04
CA GLY A 217 -0.28 -16.80 -1.59
C GLY A 217 0.57 -15.53 -1.78
N ALA A 218 1.68 -15.58 -2.50
CA ALA A 218 2.48 -14.39 -2.79
C ALA A 218 1.80 -13.45 -3.79
N ASN A 219 2.05 -12.15 -3.70
CA ASN A 219 1.61 -11.17 -4.68
C ASN A 219 2.68 -10.92 -5.74
N LEU A 220 2.45 -11.42 -6.94
CA LEU A 220 3.30 -11.26 -8.11
C LEU A 220 2.77 -10.21 -9.09
N SER A 221 1.75 -9.42 -8.72
CA SER A 221 1.11 -8.47 -9.64
C SER A 221 2.13 -7.46 -10.18
N GLY A 222 2.28 -7.41 -11.51
CA GLY A 222 3.23 -6.54 -12.20
C GLY A 222 4.70 -6.91 -12.03
N ALA A 223 5.03 -8.04 -11.39
CA ALA A 223 6.41 -8.50 -11.26
C ALA A 223 6.99 -8.94 -12.62
N ASP A 224 8.30 -8.76 -12.80
CA ASP A 224 9.03 -9.22 -13.97
C ASP A 224 9.78 -10.53 -13.65
N LEU A 225 9.23 -11.66 -14.11
CA LEU A 225 9.81 -13.00 -13.94
C LEU A 225 10.34 -13.55 -15.29
N ARG A 226 10.63 -12.68 -16.28
CA ARG A 226 11.23 -13.14 -17.53
C ARG A 226 12.59 -13.79 -17.24
N GLU A 227 12.91 -14.85 -17.96
CA GLU A 227 14.11 -15.66 -17.77
C GLU A 227 14.25 -16.30 -16.37
N ALA A 228 13.30 -16.10 -15.46
CA ALA A 228 13.32 -16.79 -14.18
C ALA A 228 13.05 -18.30 -14.35
N SER A 229 13.77 -19.12 -13.58
CA SER A 229 13.49 -20.57 -13.52
C SER A 229 12.44 -20.85 -12.43
N LEU A 230 11.36 -21.52 -12.81
CA LEU A 230 10.20 -21.80 -11.95
C LEU A 230 9.90 -23.31 -11.85
N ASN A 231 10.92 -24.18 -12.05
CA ASN A 231 10.70 -25.63 -12.03
C ASN A 231 10.25 -26.12 -10.66
N ALA A 232 9.09 -26.79 -10.61
CA ALA A 232 8.48 -27.29 -9.37
C ALA A 232 8.22 -26.17 -8.32
N THR A 233 8.10 -24.92 -8.74
CA THR A 233 7.72 -23.80 -7.87
C THR A 233 6.25 -23.94 -7.48
N ILE A 234 5.94 -23.72 -6.20
CA ILE A 234 4.58 -23.77 -5.68
C ILE A 234 3.97 -22.38 -5.83
N LEU A 235 2.93 -22.25 -6.66
CA LEU A 235 2.19 -20.99 -6.91
C LEU A 235 0.76 -21.04 -6.36
N GLU A 236 0.41 -22.03 -5.55
CA GLU A 236 -0.94 -22.19 -5.01
C GLU A 236 -1.43 -20.91 -4.34
N LYS A 237 -2.56 -20.37 -4.80
CA LYS A 237 -3.14 -19.09 -4.29
C LYS A 237 -2.23 -17.86 -4.44
N ALA A 238 -1.11 -17.93 -5.14
CA ALA A 238 -0.38 -16.74 -5.54
C ALA A 238 -1.27 -15.86 -6.43
N VAL A 239 -1.06 -14.56 -6.41
CA VAL A 239 -1.82 -13.64 -7.26
C VAL A 239 -0.90 -12.97 -8.27
N TYR A 240 -1.39 -12.81 -9.50
CA TYR A 240 -0.68 -12.14 -10.58
C TYR A 240 -1.64 -11.25 -11.39
N SER A 241 -1.13 -10.33 -12.17
CA SER A 241 -1.96 -9.46 -13.02
C SER A 241 -1.55 -9.62 -14.50
N ASN A 242 -2.33 -9.03 -15.40
CA ASN A 242 -1.98 -8.95 -16.82
C ASN A 242 -0.70 -8.14 -17.13
N LYS A 243 -0.16 -7.44 -16.10
CA LYS A 243 1.15 -6.74 -16.16
C LYS A 243 2.30 -7.59 -15.63
N THR A 244 2.03 -8.79 -15.10
CA THR A 244 3.08 -9.72 -14.64
C THR A 244 3.71 -10.39 -15.85
N LEU A 245 5.02 -10.35 -15.94
CA LEU A 245 5.77 -10.93 -17.05
C LEU A 245 6.41 -12.24 -16.60
N PHE A 246 5.93 -13.36 -17.12
CA PHE A 246 6.51 -14.68 -16.89
C PHE A 246 7.46 -15.07 -18.01
N SER A 247 8.36 -16.02 -17.75
CA SER A 247 9.16 -16.68 -18.77
C SER A 247 8.26 -17.40 -19.79
N GLU A 248 8.75 -17.56 -21.02
CA GLU A 248 8.03 -18.26 -22.06
C GLU A 248 7.65 -19.70 -21.64
N GLY A 249 6.41 -20.10 -21.95
CA GLY A 249 5.89 -21.42 -21.62
C GLY A 249 5.40 -21.61 -20.18
N ILE A 250 5.47 -20.58 -19.32
CA ILE A 250 4.92 -20.63 -17.97
C ILE A 250 3.46 -20.20 -17.98
N ASP A 251 2.55 -21.10 -17.58
CA ASP A 251 1.16 -20.76 -17.24
C ASP A 251 0.98 -20.82 -15.71
N PRO A 252 0.93 -19.64 -15.04
CA PRO A 252 0.81 -19.59 -13.60
C PRO A 252 -0.52 -20.14 -13.07
N ALA A 253 -1.58 -20.14 -13.88
CA ALA A 253 -2.88 -20.70 -13.51
C ALA A 253 -2.83 -22.22 -13.31
N LEU A 254 -2.02 -22.94 -14.09
CA LEU A 254 -1.80 -24.37 -13.89
C LEU A 254 -1.12 -24.68 -12.54
N GLY A 255 -0.36 -23.73 -11.98
CA GLY A 255 0.23 -23.81 -10.65
C GLY A 255 -0.74 -23.39 -9.52
N GLY A 256 -2.01 -23.08 -9.82
CA GLY A 256 -3.01 -22.66 -8.85
C GLY A 256 -2.95 -21.18 -8.47
N ALA A 257 -2.27 -20.34 -9.26
CA ALA A 257 -2.27 -18.89 -9.08
C ALA A 257 -3.55 -18.26 -9.64
N TYR A 258 -3.95 -17.11 -9.06
CA TYR A 258 -5.15 -16.35 -9.44
C TYR A 258 -4.80 -15.09 -10.21
N LEU A 259 -5.42 -14.93 -11.37
CA LEU A 259 -5.34 -13.67 -12.11
C LEU A 259 -6.14 -12.58 -11.40
N ILE A 260 -5.50 -11.47 -11.11
CA ILE A 260 -6.12 -10.26 -10.56
C ILE A 260 -6.24 -9.24 -11.71
N ALA A 261 -7.46 -9.01 -12.15
CA ALA A 261 -7.76 -8.12 -13.26
C ALA A 261 -9.21 -7.62 -13.17
N PRO A 262 -9.56 -6.53 -13.87
CA PRO A 262 -10.94 -6.09 -14.01
C PRO A 262 -11.86 -7.21 -14.53
N ASN A 263 -13.09 -7.26 -14.01
CA ASN A 263 -14.14 -8.19 -14.43
C ASN A 263 -13.79 -9.69 -14.29
N VAL A 264 -12.72 -10.04 -13.57
CA VAL A 264 -12.35 -11.45 -13.36
C VAL A 264 -13.34 -12.15 -12.43
N SER A 265 -13.55 -13.46 -12.63
CA SER A 265 -14.34 -14.27 -11.71
C SER A 265 -13.45 -14.95 -10.68
N LEU A 266 -13.56 -14.53 -9.42
CA LEU A 266 -12.88 -15.06 -8.24
C LEU A 266 -13.92 -15.56 -7.21
N GLN A 267 -15.10 -16.01 -7.69
CA GLN A 267 -16.18 -16.47 -6.82
C GLN A 267 -15.75 -17.67 -5.98
N GLY A 268 -15.99 -17.59 -4.67
CA GLY A 268 -15.68 -18.67 -3.72
C GLY A 268 -14.18 -18.92 -3.50
N VAL A 269 -13.30 -18.11 -4.07
CA VAL A 269 -11.85 -18.29 -3.96
C VAL A 269 -11.38 -17.96 -2.55
N ASN A 270 -10.34 -18.66 -2.09
CA ASN A 270 -9.70 -18.38 -0.80
C ASN A 270 -8.42 -17.55 -0.99
N LEU A 271 -8.51 -16.26 -0.69
CA LEU A 271 -7.40 -15.29 -0.73
C LEU A 271 -6.99 -14.84 0.69
N THR A 272 -7.26 -15.65 1.73
CA THR A 272 -6.94 -15.30 3.11
C THR A 272 -5.50 -14.83 3.27
N GLY A 273 -5.33 -13.60 3.81
CA GLY A 273 -4.03 -12.99 4.08
C GLY A 273 -3.21 -12.62 2.84
N ALA A 274 -3.79 -12.67 1.64
CA ALA A 274 -3.12 -12.21 0.43
C ALA A 274 -2.87 -10.69 0.47
N ASP A 275 -1.82 -10.22 -0.18
CA ASP A 275 -1.58 -8.79 -0.40
C ASP A 275 -1.99 -8.41 -1.83
N LEU A 276 -3.09 -7.66 -1.94
CA LEU A 276 -3.65 -7.17 -3.20
C LEU A 276 -3.49 -5.65 -3.35
N ASN A 277 -2.68 -5.02 -2.49
CA ASN A 277 -2.52 -3.57 -2.46
C ASN A 277 -2.28 -2.96 -3.85
N GLY A 278 -3.06 -1.93 -4.18
CA GLY A 278 -2.95 -1.19 -5.45
C GLY A 278 -3.36 -1.98 -6.70
N SER A 279 -4.00 -3.14 -6.55
CA SER A 279 -4.53 -3.92 -7.69
C SER A 279 -5.80 -3.30 -8.26
N ASP A 280 -6.14 -3.66 -9.50
CA ASP A 280 -7.40 -3.30 -10.15
C ASP A 280 -8.28 -4.56 -10.23
N LEU A 281 -9.38 -4.54 -9.46
CA LEU A 281 -10.42 -5.57 -9.40
C LEU A 281 -11.79 -4.98 -9.74
N SER A 282 -11.82 -3.86 -10.48
CA SER A 282 -13.07 -3.21 -10.88
C SER A 282 -13.98 -4.19 -11.63
N GLY A 283 -15.24 -4.25 -11.23
CA GLY A 283 -16.22 -5.18 -11.78
C GLY A 283 -15.96 -6.67 -11.53
N ALA A 284 -14.95 -7.04 -10.73
CA ALA A 284 -14.65 -8.45 -10.45
C ALA A 284 -15.75 -9.14 -9.65
N ASN A 285 -15.97 -10.43 -9.87
CA ASN A 285 -16.86 -11.25 -9.06
C ASN A 285 -16.08 -11.96 -7.94
N LEU A 286 -16.14 -11.42 -6.73
CA LEU A 286 -15.57 -11.95 -5.49
C LEU A 286 -16.67 -12.55 -4.56
N SER A 287 -17.84 -12.85 -5.09
CA SER A 287 -18.97 -13.35 -4.29
C SER A 287 -18.61 -14.62 -3.53
N ALA A 288 -18.96 -14.68 -2.25
CA ALA A 288 -18.69 -15.80 -1.35
C ALA A 288 -17.20 -16.17 -1.21
N SER A 289 -16.28 -15.33 -1.65
CA SER A 289 -14.84 -15.54 -1.48
C SER A 289 -14.40 -15.34 -0.03
N ASN A 290 -13.32 -16.02 0.36
CA ASN A 290 -12.68 -15.80 1.66
C ASN A 290 -11.53 -14.80 1.52
N LEU A 291 -11.77 -13.57 1.97
CA LEU A 291 -10.87 -12.43 1.98
C LEU A 291 -10.43 -12.06 3.42
N THR A 292 -10.50 -13.02 4.35
CA THR A 292 -10.10 -12.79 5.75
C THR A 292 -8.68 -12.27 5.84
N SER A 293 -8.47 -11.15 6.55
CA SER A 293 -7.17 -10.50 6.74
C SER A 293 -6.42 -10.15 5.45
N VAL A 294 -7.12 -10.04 4.31
CA VAL A 294 -6.50 -9.62 3.04
C VAL A 294 -6.11 -8.13 3.10
N ASN A 295 -5.02 -7.78 2.45
CA ASN A 295 -4.66 -6.37 2.25
C ASN A 295 -5.20 -5.88 0.90
N LEU A 296 -6.26 -5.07 0.95
CA LEU A 296 -6.92 -4.43 -0.20
C LEU A 296 -6.70 -2.91 -0.22
N LYS A 297 -5.72 -2.40 0.50
CA LYS A 297 -5.44 -0.96 0.57
C LYS A 297 -5.24 -0.36 -0.83
N ASN A 298 -5.92 0.77 -1.12
CA ASN A 298 -5.86 1.48 -2.40
C ASN A 298 -6.21 0.61 -3.62
N VAL A 299 -7.03 -0.43 -3.47
CA VAL A 299 -7.52 -1.28 -4.57
C VAL A 299 -8.71 -0.61 -5.24
N ASP A 300 -8.82 -0.73 -6.57
CA ASP A 300 -10.07 -0.42 -7.27
C ASP A 300 -10.99 -1.65 -7.23
N LEU A 301 -12.08 -1.57 -6.47
CA LEU A 301 -13.16 -2.55 -6.38
C LEU A 301 -14.49 -1.96 -6.89
N SER A 302 -14.43 -0.86 -7.64
CA SER A 302 -15.63 -0.23 -8.17
C SER A 302 -16.48 -1.22 -8.98
N ARG A 303 -17.78 -1.26 -8.71
CA ARG A 303 -18.74 -2.18 -9.32
C ARG A 303 -18.43 -3.68 -9.14
N ALA A 304 -17.51 -4.04 -8.23
CA ALA A 304 -17.23 -5.44 -7.92
C ALA A 304 -18.39 -6.08 -7.14
N SER A 305 -18.59 -7.38 -7.30
CA SER A 305 -19.51 -8.16 -6.47
C SER A 305 -18.74 -8.86 -5.36
N LEU A 306 -18.96 -8.44 -4.11
CA LEU A 306 -18.44 -9.07 -2.89
C LEU A 306 -19.59 -9.68 -2.07
N LYS A 307 -20.72 -10.00 -2.71
CA LYS A 307 -21.90 -10.55 -2.08
C LYS A 307 -21.57 -11.78 -1.24
N LYS A 308 -21.94 -11.73 0.06
CA LYS A 308 -21.65 -12.80 1.02
C LYS A 308 -20.16 -13.16 1.15
N ALA A 309 -19.24 -12.28 0.78
CA ALA A 309 -17.82 -12.49 0.98
C ALA A 309 -17.43 -12.40 2.46
N TYR A 310 -16.35 -13.09 2.85
CA TYR A 310 -15.80 -13.07 4.21
C TYR A 310 -14.58 -12.13 4.24
N LEU A 311 -14.73 -10.94 4.85
CA LEU A 311 -13.72 -9.88 4.91
C LEU A 311 -13.23 -9.60 6.33
N LYS A 312 -13.43 -10.54 7.28
CA LYS A 312 -13.03 -10.33 8.67
C LYS A 312 -11.58 -9.85 8.79
N GLY A 313 -11.37 -8.69 9.43
CA GLY A 313 -10.05 -8.12 9.66
C GLY A 313 -9.30 -7.70 8.39
N ALA A 314 -9.96 -7.60 7.24
CA ALA A 314 -9.35 -7.12 6.02
C ALA A 314 -9.01 -5.62 6.10
N ASN A 315 -7.98 -5.20 5.35
CA ASN A 315 -7.61 -3.79 5.23
C ASN A 315 -8.06 -3.23 3.88
N LEU A 316 -9.10 -2.39 3.89
CA LEU A 316 -9.66 -1.69 2.73
C LEU A 316 -9.45 -0.16 2.83
N GLU A 317 -8.44 0.29 3.57
CA GLU A 317 -8.12 1.72 3.69
C GLU A 317 -7.91 2.37 2.32
N GLY A 318 -8.62 3.47 2.04
CA GLY A 318 -8.51 4.21 0.78
C GLY A 318 -8.97 3.43 -0.47
N THR A 319 -9.72 2.33 -0.32
CA THR A 319 -10.25 1.52 -1.43
C THR A 319 -11.38 2.24 -2.14
N ASP A 320 -11.41 2.16 -3.47
CA ASP A 320 -12.56 2.58 -4.27
C ASP A 320 -13.57 1.43 -4.38
N LEU A 321 -14.73 1.58 -3.71
CA LEU A 321 -15.82 0.60 -3.70
C LEU A 321 -17.08 1.08 -4.42
N ARG A 322 -17.01 2.20 -5.16
CA ARG A 322 -18.20 2.82 -5.76
C ARG A 322 -19.07 1.85 -6.54
N GLY A 323 -20.34 1.76 -6.14
CA GLY A 323 -21.34 0.87 -6.77
C GLY A 323 -21.03 -0.62 -6.62
N ALA A 324 -20.18 -1.02 -5.66
CA ALA A 324 -19.96 -2.44 -5.37
C ALA A 324 -21.14 -3.06 -4.61
N ASP A 325 -21.35 -4.38 -4.77
CA ASP A 325 -22.33 -5.16 -4.03
C ASP A 325 -21.66 -5.95 -2.90
N LEU A 326 -21.84 -5.52 -1.65
CA LEU A 326 -21.38 -6.20 -0.43
C LEU A 326 -22.55 -6.78 0.36
N SER A 327 -23.70 -7.01 -0.29
CA SER A 327 -24.91 -7.49 0.39
C SER A 327 -24.65 -8.83 1.11
N GLY A 328 -24.98 -8.86 2.41
CA GLY A 328 -24.77 -10.01 3.28
C GLY A 328 -23.31 -10.40 3.51
N ALA A 329 -22.34 -9.53 3.19
CA ALA A 329 -20.92 -9.77 3.46
C ALA A 329 -20.60 -9.71 4.96
N ILE A 330 -19.56 -10.43 5.39
CA ILE A 330 -19.06 -10.43 6.78
C ILE A 330 -17.81 -9.56 6.86
N LEU A 331 -17.95 -8.35 7.42
CA LEU A 331 -16.99 -7.27 7.49
C LEU A 331 -16.51 -6.99 8.92
N HIS A 332 -16.53 -8.00 9.79
CA HIS A 332 -16.11 -7.83 11.18
C HIS A 332 -14.70 -7.24 11.29
N GLN A 333 -14.55 -6.14 12.06
CA GLN A 333 -13.25 -5.51 12.31
C GLN A 333 -12.50 -5.11 11.03
N VAL A 334 -13.19 -4.89 9.93
CA VAL A 334 -12.60 -4.41 8.68
C VAL A 334 -12.11 -2.95 8.85
N ASN A 335 -10.99 -2.61 8.20
CA ASN A 335 -10.57 -1.23 8.08
C ASN A 335 -11.03 -0.66 6.72
N LEU A 336 -12.01 0.23 6.74
CA LEU A 336 -12.58 0.98 5.61
C LEU A 336 -12.30 2.49 5.75
N SER A 337 -11.34 2.89 6.58
CA SER A 337 -11.05 4.32 6.77
C SER A 337 -10.69 5.00 5.46
N SER A 338 -11.24 6.19 5.25
CA SER A 338 -11.05 7.00 4.03
C SER A 338 -11.40 6.27 2.72
N ALA A 339 -12.18 5.20 2.76
CA ALA A 339 -12.66 4.49 1.57
C ALA A 339 -13.82 5.25 0.90
N ASP A 340 -13.96 5.08 -0.41
CA ASP A 340 -15.07 5.61 -1.20
C ASP A 340 -16.14 4.51 -1.37
N LEU A 341 -17.23 4.60 -0.60
CA LEU A 341 -18.33 3.64 -0.61
C LEU A 341 -19.60 4.19 -1.29
N ARG A 342 -19.50 5.22 -2.10
CA ARG A 342 -20.69 5.83 -2.73
C ARG A 342 -21.47 4.83 -3.57
N GLY A 343 -22.79 4.73 -3.28
CA GLY A 343 -23.71 3.84 -4.00
C GLY A 343 -23.42 2.35 -3.78
N VAL A 344 -22.79 1.98 -2.67
CA VAL A 344 -22.51 0.59 -2.28
C VAL A 344 -23.77 -0.05 -1.70
N ASP A 345 -24.06 -1.30 -2.08
CA ASP A 345 -25.07 -2.14 -1.41
C ASP A 345 -24.44 -2.90 -0.24
N LEU A 346 -24.75 -2.48 1.00
CA LEU A 346 -24.37 -3.14 2.26
C LEU A 346 -25.59 -3.76 2.97
N THR A 347 -26.68 -4.03 2.23
CA THR A 347 -27.87 -4.62 2.81
C THR A 347 -27.55 -5.91 3.56
N ARG A 348 -27.98 -6.00 4.84
CA ARG A 348 -27.75 -7.15 5.72
C ARG A 348 -26.28 -7.54 5.90
N ALA A 349 -25.35 -6.67 5.60
CA ALA A 349 -23.92 -6.90 5.87
C ALA A 349 -23.62 -6.78 7.37
N ASP A 350 -22.58 -7.47 7.84
CA ASP A 350 -22.15 -7.40 9.23
C ASP A 350 -20.80 -6.66 9.33
N LEU A 351 -20.87 -5.40 9.75
CA LEU A 351 -19.75 -4.48 9.94
C LEU A 351 -19.39 -4.29 11.44
N SER A 352 -19.68 -5.27 12.28
CA SER A 352 -19.42 -5.15 13.72
C SER A 352 -17.94 -4.87 14.00
N GLY A 353 -17.67 -3.78 14.74
CA GLY A 353 -16.30 -3.30 15.04
C GLY A 353 -15.53 -2.77 13.84
N ALA A 354 -16.17 -2.52 12.71
CA ALA A 354 -15.51 -1.96 11.51
C ALA A 354 -15.05 -0.52 11.76
N ASN A 355 -13.94 -0.13 11.10
CA ASN A 355 -13.46 1.24 11.08
C ASN A 355 -13.84 1.89 9.74
N LEU A 356 -14.81 2.82 9.77
CA LEU A 356 -15.31 3.60 8.64
C LEU A 356 -14.98 5.09 8.81
N ARG A 357 -13.98 5.40 9.64
CA ARG A 357 -13.60 6.79 9.92
C ARG A 357 -13.27 7.52 8.63
N ASP A 358 -13.82 8.75 8.48
CA ASP A 358 -13.59 9.65 7.33
C ASP A 358 -13.97 8.99 5.98
N ALA A 359 -14.82 7.96 5.96
CA ALA A 359 -15.29 7.31 4.73
C ALA A 359 -16.40 8.13 4.06
N ASP A 360 -16.47 8.05 2.73
CA ASP A 360 -17.57 8.62 1.93
C ASP A 360 -18.65 7.55 1.70
N LEU A 361 -19.77 7.67 2.45
CA LEU A 361 -20.87 6.71 2.48
C LEU A 361 -22.13 7.22 1.78
N ARG A 362 -22.04 8.29 1.01
CA ARG A 362 -23.20 8.85 0.32
C ARG A 362 -23.86 7.83 -0.60
N GLU A 363 -25.18 7.79 -0.59
CA GLU A 363 -25.97 6.87 -1.43
C GLU A 363 -25.74 5.37 -1.12
N THR A 364 -25.09 5.04 0.01
CA THR A 364 -24.89 3.66 0.47
C THR A 364 -26.19 3.14 1.08
N ASP A 365 -26.54 1.89 0.77
CA ASP A 365 -27.70 1.18 1.36
C ASP A 365 -27.23 0.25 2.50
N PHE A 366 -27.56 0.62 3.74
CA PHE A 366 -27.31 -0.18 4.94
C PHE A 366 -28.56 -0.89 5.47
N THR A 367 -29.60 -1.05 4.66
CA THR A 367 -30.87 -1.63 5.13
C THR A 367 -30.65 -2.98 5.83
N GLY A 368 -30.97 -3.02 7.14
CA GLY A 368 -30.81 -4.20 7.98
C GLY A 368 -29.37 -4.63 8.25
N ALA A 369 -28.38 -3.77 7.99
CA ALA A 369 -26.98 -4.02 8.31
C ALA A 369 -26.71 -3.97 9.82
N THR A 370 -25.66 -4.67 10.26
CA THR A 370 -25.16 -4.65 11.64
C THR A 370 -23.85 -3.87 11.72
N LEU A 371 -23.85 -2.77 12.50
CA LEU A 371 -22.68 -1.89 12.70
C LEU A 371 -22.36 -1.74 14.20
N LEU A 372 -22.53 -2.82 14.99
CA LEU A 372 -22.26 -2.83 16.42
C LEU A 372 -20.84 -2.34 16.70
N PHE A 373 -20.70 -1.30 17.54
CA PHE A 373 -19.39 -0.73 17.92
C PHE A 373 -18.53 -0.27 16.74
N ALA A 374 -19.11 -0.05 15.57
CA ALA A 374 -18.38 0.48 14.42
C ALA A 374 -17.93 1.93 14.65
N ASN A 375 -16.81 2.33 14.04
CA ASN A 375 -16.30 3.68 14.09
C ASN A 375 -16.64 4.40 12.77
N LEU A 376 -17.62 5.32 12.81
CA LEU A 376 -18.04 6.19 11.70
C LEU A 376 -17.69 7.66 11.98
N SER A 377 -16.74 7.93 12.87
CA SER A 377 -16.34 9.31 13.21
C SER A 377 -15.92 10.08 11.97
N GLY A 378 -16.48 11.28 11.75
CA GLY A 378 -16.18 12.13 10.60
C GLY A 378 -16.66 11.59 9.24
N ALA A 379 -17.43 10.49 9.20
CA ALA A 379 -17.92 9.91 7.95
C ALA A 379 -19.01 10.77 7.30
N ASP A 380 -19.06 10.78 5.96
CA ASP A 380 -20.11 11.44 5.17
C ASP A 380 -21.25 10.47 4.87
N LEU A 381 -22.34 10.55 5.65
CA LEU A 381 -23.54 9.72 5.60
C LEU A 381 -24.75 10.47 5.02
N ARG A 382 -24.52 11.52 4.24
CA ARG A 382 -25.62 12.35 3.71
C ARG A 382 -26.55 11.55 2.81
N GLY A 383 -27.85 11.58 3.16
CA GLY A 383 -28.90 10.90 2.39
C GLY A 383 -28.78 9.37 2.36
N VAL A 384 -28.02 8.78 3.30
CA VAL A 384 -27.86 7.32 3.42
C VAL A 384 -29.16 6.65 3.86
N ASP A 385 -29.40 5.43 3.40
CA ASP A 385 -30.47 4.56 3.93
C ASP A 385 -29.93 3.62 5.01
N LEU A 386 -30.27 3.91 6.28
CA LEU A 386 -29.93 3.10 7.45
C LEU A 386 -31.14 2.31 7.98
N THR A 387 -32.23 2.22 7.22
CA THR A 387 -33.48 1.59 7.67
C THR A 387 -33.23 0.23 8.32
N LYS A 388 -33.67 0.06 9.58
CA LYS A 388 -33.50 -1.15 10.41
C LYS A 388 -32.04 -1.56 10.66
N ALA A 389 -31.06 -0.71 10.43
CA ALA A 389 -29.66 -0.98 10.78
C ALA A 389 -29.46 -0.97 12.30
N ASN A 390 -28.47 -1.74 12.77
CA ASN A 390 -28.10 -1.78 14.17
C ASN A 390 -26.72 -1.13 14.39
N LEU A 391 -26.74 0.09 14.94
CA LEU A 391 -25.56 0.91 15.27
C LEU A 391 -25.36 1.02 16.79
N SER A 392 -25.81 0.05 17.59
CA SER A 392 -25.64 0.09 19.03
C SER A 392 -24.15 0.22 19.41
N GLY A 393 -23.83 1.20 20.28
CA GLY A 393 -22.47 1.49 20.71
C GLY A 393 -21.54 2.03 19.62
N ALA A 394 -22.04 2.38 18.42
CA ALA A 394 -21.23 2.93 17.34
C ALA A 394 -20.73 4.35 17.68
N LYS A 395 -19.59 4.73 17.09
CA LYS A 395 -19.05 6.09 17.15
C LYS A 395 -19.42 6.85 15.88
N LEU A 396 -20.21 7.90 16.04
CA LEU A 396 -20.70 8.77 14.98
C LEU A 396 -20.35 10.24 15.27
N ASN A 397 -19.37 10.49 16.15
CA ASN A 397 -18.98 11.85 16.47
C ASN A 397 -18.50 12.58 15.21
N GLU A 398 -18.93 13.84 15.04
CA GLU A 398 -18.63 14.67 13.88
C GLU A 398 -19.11 14.09 12.51
N ALA A 399 -19.96 13.06 12.51
CA ALA A 399 -20.50 12.46 11.29
C ALA A 399 -21.58 13.36 10.67
N ASP A 400 -21.65 13.38 9.34
CA ASP A 400 -22.66 14.11 8.58
C ASP A 400 -23.79 13.18 8.14
N LEU A 401 -24.92 13.20 8.88
CA LEU A 401 -26.12 12.38 8.62
C LEU A 401 -27.27 13.21 8.05
N ARG A 402 -26.97 14.36 7.46
CA ARG A 402 -28.02 15.23 6.90
C ARG A 402 -28.89 14.48 5.90
N LYS A 403 -30.23 14.59 6.09
CA LYS A 403 -31.23 13.93 5.22
C LYS A 403 -31.14 12.39 5.18
N ALA A 404 -30.42 11.77 6.13
CA ALA A 404 -30.36 10.33 6.23
C ALA A 404 -31.72 9.71 6.62
N ASP A 405 -32.05 8.52 6.11
CA ASP A 405 -33.19 7.73 6.55
C ASP A 405 -32.76 6.79 7.68
N LEU A 406 -33.22 7.10 8.89
CA LEU A 406 -32.90 6.37 10.11
C LEU A 406 -34.11 5.55 10.61
N MET A 407 -35.07 5.21 9.76
CA MET A 407 -36.30 4.51 10.17
C MET A 407 -35.99 3.19 10.87
N ARG A 408 -36.44 3.07 12.15
CA ARG A 408 -36.25 1.87 13.01
C ARG A 408 -34.77 1.50 13.24
N VAL A 409 -33.88 2.45 13.21
CA VAL A 409 -32.45 2.24 13.53
C VAL A 409 -32.28 2.06 15.03
N ASN A 410 -31.39 1.14 15.42
CA ASN A 410 -30.92 1.03 16.79
C ASN A 410 -29.58 1.80 16.98
N LEU A 411 -29.64 2.90 17.73
CA LEU A 411 -28.49 3.74 18.12
C LEU A 411 -28.26 3.71 19.64
N GLU A 412 -28.70 2.65 20.32
CA GLU A 412 -28.55 2.50 21.77
C GLU A 412 -27.07 2.62 22.18
N GLY A 413 -26.78 3.56 23.10
CA GLY A 413 -25.43 3.81 23.57
C GLY A 413 -24.47 4.37 22.54
N ALA A 414 -24.93 4.80 21.37
CA ALA A 414 -24.06 5.38 20.33
C ALA A 414 -23.54 6.77 20.74
N ASP A 415 -22.36 7.15 20.24
CA ASP A 415 -21.79 8.47 20.41
C ASP A 415 -22.03 9.31 19.15
N LEU A 416 -22.94 10.29 19.25
CA LEU A 416 -23.32 11.23 18.20
C LEU A 416 -22.80 12.66 18.49
N THR A 417 -21.79 12.80 19.37
CA THR A 417 -21.25 14.11 19.74
C THR A 417 -20.90 14.91 18.48
N GLU A 418 -21.44 16.15 18.39
CA GLU A 418 -21.21 17.07 17.27
C GLU A 418 -21.62 16.54 15.88
N ALA A 419 -22.42 15.47 15.81
CA ALA A 419 -22.94 14.97 14.54
C ALA A 419 -24.04 15.90 13.96
N ASP A 420 -24.14 15.95 12.63
CA ASP A 420 -25.21 16.70 11.95
C ASP A 420 -26.31 15.76 11.42
N LEU A 421 -27.49 15.77 12.09
CA LEU A 421 -28.69 15.03 11.69
C LEU A 421 -29.78 15.98 11.17
N SER A 422 -29.42 17.16 10.69
CA SER A 422 -30.43 18.12 10.20
C SER A 422 -31.22 17.52 9.02
N ASP A 423 -32.52 17.74 9.03
CA ASP A 423 -33.48 17.18 8.08
C ASP A 423 -33.53 15.64 8.02
N ALA A 424 -32.92 14.90 8.97
CA ALA A 424 -32.93 13.44 9.00
C ALA A 424 -34.30 12.87 9.42
N HIS A 425 -34.61 11.64 8.96
CA HIS A 425 -35.85 10.94 9.24
C HIS A 425 -35.67 9.91 10.36
N LEU A 426 -35.99 10.29 11.63
CA LEU A 426 -35.81 9.44 12.82
C LEU A 426 -37.11 8.74 13.26
N PHE A 427 -37.81 8.05 12.37
CA PHE A 427 -39.05 7.36 12.73
C PHE A 427 -38.77 6.06 13.51
N ARG A 428 -39.23 5.98 14.77
CA ARG A 428 -39.05 4.84 15.69
C ARG A 428 -37.57 4.47 15.91
N VAL A 429 -36.67 5.44 16.02
CA VAL A 429 -35.24 5.21 16.33
C VAL A 429 -35.06 4.95 17.83
N ASN A 430 -34.20 4.00 18.19
CA ASN A 430 -33.75 3.78 19.55
C ASN A 430 -32.47 4.60 19.83
N LEU A 431 -32.57 5.64 20.65
CA LEU A 431 -31.45 6.48 21.11
C LEU A 431 -31.23 6.34 22.63
N ARG A 432 -31.67 5.23 23.25
CA ARG A 432 -31.47 5.00 24.69
C ARG A 432 -29.99 5.04 25.04
N GLY A 433 -29.64 5.86 26.04
CA GLY A 433 -28.25 6.00 26.50
C GLY A 433 -27.31 6.59 25.48
N ALA A 434 -27.77 7.08 24.34
CA ALA A 434 -26.92 7.71 23.33
C ALA A 434 -26.41 9.08 23.80
N ASN A 435 -25.20 9.45 23.36
CA ASN A 435 -24.60 10.76 23.60
C ASN A 435 -24.87 11.67 22.39
N LEU A 436 -25.76 12.67 22.57
CA LEU A 436 -26.12 13.66 21.55
C LEU A 436 -25.52 15.04 21.86
N LYS A 437 -24.46 15.13 22.65
CA LYS A 437 -23.85 16.42 22.98
C LYS A 437 -23.46 17.20 21.72
N GLY A 438 -23.96 18.44 21.57
CA GLY A 438 -23.68 19.31 20.43
C GLY A 438 -24.24 18.82 19.10
N THR A 439 -25.08 17.80 19.09
CA THR A 439 -25.70 17.26 17.87
C THR A 439 -26.66 18.26 17.25
N ASN A 440 -26.62 18.46 15.94
CA ASN A 440 -27.58 19.26 15.19
C ASN A 440 -28.77 18.38 14.73
N LEU A 441 -29.96 18.61 15.30
CA LEU A 441 -31.21 17.94 14.93
C LEU A 441 -32.21 18.89 14.23
N LYS A 442 -31.75 20.03 13.75
CA LYS A 442 -32.61 21.03 13.11
C LYS A 442 -33.44 20.43 11.98
N GLY A 443 -34.75 20.62 12.00
CA GLY A 443 -35.67 20.11 10.98
C GLY A 443 -35.84 18.58 10.96
N ALA A 444 -35.21 17.86 11.88
CA ALA A 444 -35.34 16.42 11.95
C ALA A 444 -36.74 15.96 12.39
N SER A 445 -37.17 14.77 11.91
CA SER A 445 -38.45 14.16 12.27
C SER A 445 -38.24 13.12 13.36
N LEU A 446 -38.71 13.39 14.60
CA LEU A 446 -38.50 12.55 15.79
C LEU A 446 -39.75 11.70 16.17
N LYS A 447 -40.53 11.24 15.22
CA LYS A 447 -41.76 10.50 15.53
C LYS A 447 -41.44 9.11 16.09
N GLY A 448 -41.87 8.85 17.35
CA GLY A 448 -41.67 7.56 18.02
C GLY A 448 -40.26 7.22 18.40
N VAL A 449 -39.38 8.21 18.58
CA VAL A 449 -38.01 8.04 19.04
C VAL A 449 -37.95 7.76 20.54
N PHE A 450 -37.03 6.86 20.95
CA PHE A 450 -36.77 6.52 22.34
C PHE A 450 -35.51 7.22 22.83
N LEU A 451 -35.62 8.09 23.84
CA LEU A 451 -34.55 8.95 24.37
C LEU A 451 -34.24 8.66 25.85
N THR A 452 -34.66 7.53 26.41
CA THR A 452 -34.38 7.20 27.80
C THR A 452 -32.88 7.22 28.05
N ASP A 453 -32.43 7.97 29.08
CA ASP A 453 -31.03 8.11 29.44
C ASP A 453 -30.12 8.72 28.35
N ALA A 454 -30.66 9.28 27.29
CA ALA A 454 -29.88 10.00 26.27
C ALA A 454 -29.35 11.33 26.83
N TYR A 455 -28.10 11.67 26.45
CA TYR A 455 -27.45 12.92 26.85
C TYR A 455 -27.60 13.98 25.76
N LEU A 456 -28.36 15.09 26.07
CA LEU A 456 -28.81 16.11 25.12
C LEU A 456 -28.18 17.48 25.36
N SER A 457 -27.04 17.58 26.06
CA SER A 457 -26.41 18.89 26.30
C SER A 457 -25.97 19.55 24.99
N GLU A 458 -26.28 20.83 24.84
CA GLU A 458 -25.91 21.62 23.67
C GLU A 458 -26.49 21.10 22.33
N THR A 459 -27.48 20.22 22.36
CA THR A 459 -28.18 19.71 21.17
C THR A 459 -29.06 20.80 20.55
N ASP A 460 -28.97 20.99 19.22
CA ASP A 460 -29.87 21.90 18.49
C ASP A 460 -31.20 21.20 18.18
N LEU A 461 -32.26 21.66 18.85
CA LEU A 461 -33.62 21.10 18.72
C LEU A 461 -34.56 22.10 17.97
N THR A 462 -34.02 23.01 17.19
CA THR A 462 -34.83 23.98 16.44
C THR A 462 -35.58 23.32 15.27
N ASP A 463 -36.76 23.84 14.97
CA ASP A 463 -37.61 23.41 13.86
C ASP A 463 -37.92 21.86 13.83
N LEU A 464 -37.91 21.19 15.00
CA LEU A 464 -38.23 19.77 15.08
C LEU A 464 -39.69 19.47 14.67
N HIS A 465 -39.88 18.44 13.89
CA HIS A 465 -41.20 17.89 13.57
C HIS A 465 -41.65 16.88 14.62
N LEU A 466 -42.26 17.35 15.73
CA LEU A 466 -42.81 16.53 16.80
C LEU A 466 -44.21 16.06 16.46
N SER A 467 -44.50 14.75 16.58
CA SER A 467 -45.85 14.23 16.52
C SER A 467 -46.56 14.34 17.88
N PRO A 468 -47.89 14.53 17.95
CA PRO A 468 -48.64 14.53 19.21
C PRO A 468 -48.43 13.27 20.07
N SER A 469 -48.02 12.16 19.49
CA SER A 469 -47.73 10.88 20.18
C SER A 469 -46.27 10.78 20.73
N PHE A 470 -45.52 11.86 20.76
CA PHE A 470 -44.14 11.88 21.26
C PHE A 470 -44.03 11.43 22.74
N PHE A 471 -45.10 11.58 23.52
CA PHE A 471 -45.15 11.23 24.95
C PHE A 471 -45.81 9.87 25.23
N GLU A 472 -46.28 9.10 24.24
CA GLU A 472 -46.78 7.76 24.44
C GLU A 472 -45.62 6.77 24.46
N LEU A 473 -45.38 6.14 25.61
CA LEU A 473 -44.41 5.06 25.76
C LEU A 473 -44.82 3.86 24.88
N PRO A 474 -44.06 3.47 23.88
CA PRO A 474 -44.34 2.26 23.11
C PRO A 474 -44.18 1.01 23.97
N LEU A 475 -45.02 0.02 23.77
CA LEU A 475 -44.96 -1.29 24.42
C LEU A 475 -43.61 -1.97 24.05
N GLU A 476 -42.91 -2.54 25.04
CA GLU A 476 -41.58 -3.14 24.94
C GLU A 476 -41.43 -4.34 23.97
N SER A 477 -42.49 -4.75 23.28
CA SER A 477 -42.57 -6.03 22.56
C SER A 477 -42.40 -5.96 21.02
N GLU A 478 -41.95 -4.83 20.44
CA GLU A 478 -41.89 -4.66 18.98
C GLU A 478 -40.47 -4.47 18.39
N TRP A 479 -39.43 -5.08 19.03
CA TRP A 479 -38.04 -5.05 18.50
C TRP A 479 -37.60 -6.42 18.00
#